data_c9e4cb12336ed2c5380c805d5d3102aa
#
_entry.id   c9e4cb12336ed2c5380c805d5d3102aa
#
_cell.length_a   1.000
_cell.length_b   1.000
_cell.length_c   1.000
_cell.angle_alpha   90.00
_cell.angle_beta   90.00
_cell.angle_gamma   90.00
#
_symmetry.space_group_name_H-M   'P 1'
#
loop_
_entity.id
_entity.type
_entity.pdbx_description
1 polymer ?
#
loop_
_entity_poly.entity_id
_entity_poly.type
_entity_poly.pdbx_seq_one_letter_code
_entity_poly.pdbx_strand_id
1 'polypeptide(L)'
;MTLRETIARNWQRFTATARITSNAVQPAPAPKPGSARLKVRGRLTLYIDGSQVASHSNLVVDTGLDAIWDCFMGDTAKVITHMCAGTGTTAPAAGDTALQAQTFTKTLTSMNIAATGNMYVTFDIIPGEATGTTFTEFGLKCQNTTTLVARWVDGAGYLK
;
A
#
# COMPACT_ATOMS: atom_id res chain seq x y z
N MET A 1 -26.48 -20.14 17.60
CA MET A 1 -25.88 -19.18 16.64
C MET A 1 -27.02 -18.64 15.80
N THR A 2 -27.41 -17.39 16.01
CA THR A 2 -28.61 -16.82 15.37
C THR A 2 -28.27 -16.26 13.98
N LEU A 3 -29.31 -16.21 13.11
CA LEU A 3 -29.19 -15.65 11.75
C LEU A 3 -28.64 -14.22 11.76
N ARG A 4 -28.86 -13.44 12.83
CA ARG A 4 -28.32 -12.09 13.04
C ARG A 4 -26.81 -12.07 13.24
N GLU A 5 -26.23 -13.06 13.91
CA GLU A 5 -24.77 -13.13 14.10
C GLU A 5 -24.04 -13.53 12.81
N THR A 6 -24.68 -14.31 11.95
CA THR A 6 -24.14 -14.68 10.64
C THR A 6 -24.18 -13.48 9.67
N ILE A 7 -25.22 -12.67 9.73
CA ILE A 7 -25.34 -11.44 8.90
C ILE A 7 -24.35 -10.38 9.35
N ALA A 8 -24.13 -10.21 10.66
CA ALA A 8 -23.18 -9.21 11.17
C ALA A 8 -21.72 -9.47 10.74
N ARG A 9 -21.34 -10.74 10.56
CA ARG A 9 -19.98 -11.10 10.12
C ARG A 9 -19.67 -10.75 8.65
N ASN A 10 -20.67 -10.59 7.82
CA ASN A 10 -20.51 -10.28 6.38
C ASN A 10 -20.42 -8.78 6.06
N TRP A 11 -20.48 -7.90 7.06
CA TRP A 11 -20.52 -6.45 6.87
C TRP A 11 -19.19 -5.73 7.20
N GLN A 12 -18.11 -6.46 7.45
CA GLN A 12 -16.82 -5.84 7.74
C GLN A 12 -16.31 -5.02 6.55
N ARG A 13 -16.06 -3.74 6.81
CA ARG A 13 -15.41 -2.84 5.87
C ARG A 13 -13.91 -2.79 6.17
N PHE A 14 -13.11 -3.18 5.19
CA PHE A 14 -11.66 -2.99 5.24
C PHE A 14 -11.31 -1.64 4.64
N THR A 15 -10.65 -0.80 5.43
CA THR A 15 -10.04 0.43 4.94
C THR A 15 -8.54 0.32 5.20
N ALA A 16 -7.73 0.48 4.16
CA ALA A 16 -6.31 0.61 4.33
C ALA A 16 -5.85 1.96 3.78
N THR A 17 -5.05 2.64 4.58
CA THR A 17 -4.43 3.91 4.21
C THR A 17 -2.93 3.70 4.12
N ALA A 18 -2.37 3.89 2.94
CA ALA A 18 -0.93 3.94 2.75
C ALA A 18 -0.46 5.40 2.79
N ARG A 19 0.55 5.66 3.60
CA ARG A 19 1.21 6.95 3.68
C ARG A 19 2.59 6.83 3.04
N ILE A 20 2.86 7.64 2.03
CA ILE A 20 4.19 7.84 1.47
C ILE A 20 4.69 9.18 1.99
N THR A 21 5.79 9.16 2.73
CA THR A 21 6.39 10.38 3.27
C THR A 21 7.75 10.62 2.62
N SER A 22 7.94 11.81 2.06
CA SER A 22 9.28 12.33 1.80
C SER A 22 9.76 12.99 3.08
N ASN A 23 10.75 12.45 3.77
CA ASN A 23 11.39 13.18 4.85
C ASN A 23 12.35 14.21 4.24
N ALA A 24 12.11 15.48 4.52
CA ALA A 24 13.15 16.48 4.44
C ALA A 24 14.35 16.00 5.29
N VAL A 25 15.49 15.95 4.67
CA VAL A 25 16.74 15.41 5.17
C VAL A 25 17.07 15.98 6.54
N GLN A 26 17.20 15.11 7.55
CA GLN A 26 18.04 15.41 8.71
C GLN A 26 19.45 15.74 8.20
N PRO A 27 20.12 16.81 8.67
CA PRO A 27 21.44 17.15 8.17
C PRO A 27 22.42 16.01 8.49
N ALA A 28 22.59 15.13 7.53
CA ALA A 28 23.75 14.26 7.47
C ALA A 28 24.99 15.12 7.15
N PRO A 29 26.21 14.67 7.49
CA PRO A 29 27.44 15.41 7.13
C PRO A 29 27.35 15.86 5.68
N ALA A 30 27.67 17.14 5.44
CA ALA A 30 27.44 17.84 4.19
C ALA A 30 27.65 16.94 2.97
N PRO A 31 26.64 16.73 2.13
CA PRO A 31 26.81 15.88 0.95
C PRO A 31 27.86 16.49 0.05
N LYS A 32 28.68 15.63 -0.52
CA LYS A 32 29.62 16.08 -1.58
C LYS A 32 28.83 16.86 -2.64
N PRO A 33 29.30 17.98 -3.15
CA PRO A 33 28.61 18.75 -4.17
C PRO A 33 28.11 17.83 -5.29
N GLY A 34 26.80 17.79 -5.55
CA GLY A 34 26.17 17.01 -6.61
C GLY A 34 25.39 15.74 -6.19
N SER A 35 25.29 15.40 -4.91
CA SER A 35 24.51 14.22 -4.47
C SER A 35 23.24 14.59 -3.71
N ALA A 36 22.22 15.07 -4.40
CA ALA A 36 20.87 15.14 -3.85
C ALA A 36 20.27 13.71 -3.84
N ARG A 37 19.76 13.27 -2.69
CA ARG A 37 19.07 11.97 -2.57
C ARG A 37 17.62 12.19 -2.17
N LEU A 38 16.69 11.74 -2.99
CA LEU A 38 15.30 11.62 -2.61
C LEU A 38 15.13 10.32 -1.79
N LYS A 39 14.65 10.44 -0.55
CA LYS A 39 14.33 9.29 0.28
C LYS A 39 12.81 9.15 0.36
N VAL A 40 12.29 8.08 -0.19
CA VAL A 40 10.87 7.73 -0.14
C VAL A 40 10.66 6.67 0.93
N ARG A 41 9.65 6.86 1.78
CA ARG A 41 9.23 5.88 2.79
C ARG A 41 7.73 5.73 2.71
N GLY A 42 7.25 4.53 2.90
CA GLY A 42 5.82 4.25 2.97
C GLY A 42 5.42 3.65 4.32
N ARG A 43 4.16 3.85 4.66
CA ARG A 43 3.49 3.22 5.80
C ARG A 43 2.11 2.76 5.37
N LEU A 44 1.79 1.51 5.67
CA LEU A 44 0.45 0.97 5.53
C LEU A 44 -0.24 0.99 6.89
N THR A 45 -1.47 1.47 6.94
CA THR A 45 -2.33 1.37 8.12
C THR A 45 -3.61 0.67 7.70
N LEU A 46 -3.99 -0.37 8.43
CA LEU A 46 -5.17 -1.17 8.19
C LEU A 46 -6.24 -0.84 9.22
N TYR A 47 -7.47 -0.71 8.75
CA TYR A 47 -8.65 -0.51 9.59
C TYR A 47 -9.68 -1.59 9.27
N ILE A 48 -10.35 -2.12 10.30
CA ILE A 48 -11.53 -2.98 10.20
C ILE A 48 -12.64 -2.30 10.98
N ASP A 49 -13.76 -2.02 10.31
CA ASP A 49 -14.93 -1.35 10.90
C ASP A 49 -14.56 -0.03 11.62
N GLY A 50 -13.64 0.75 11.01
CA GLY A 50 -13.17 2.03 11.54
C GLY A 50 -12.12 1.92 12.65
N SER A 51 -11.81 0.74 13.14
CA SER A 51 -10.77 0.51 14.16
C SER A 51 -9.44 0.16 13.49
N GLN A 52 -8.37 0.87 13.89
CA GLN A 52 -7.03 0.53 13.41
C GLN A 52 -6.58 -0.82 13.97
N VAL A 53 -6.25 -1.76 13.09
CA VAL A 53 -5.80 -3.11 13.47
C VAL A 53 -4.31 -3.32 13.22
N ALA A 54 -3.71 -2.58 12.28
CA ALA A 54 -2.28 -2.63 12.00
C ALA A 54 -1.74 -1.29 11.50
N SER A 55 -0.45 -1.04 11.73
CA SER A 55 0.28 0.08 11.15
C SER A 55 1.77 -0.23 11.10
N HIS A 56 2.28 -0.47 9.92
CA HIS A 56 3.67 -0.86 9.69
C HIS A 56 4.31 -0.09 8.53
N SER A 57 5.63 0.02 8.55
CA SER A 57 6.37 0.53 7.39
C SER A 57 6.26 -0.50 6.27
N ASN A 58 5.94 -0.05 5.06
CA ASN A 58 6.05 -0.86 3.86
C ASN A 58 7.41 -0.66 3.20
N LEU A 59 7.82 -1.59 2.37
CA LEU A 59 8.99 -1.45 1.53
C LEU A 59 8.57 -0.85 0.19
N VAL A 60 9.13 0.31 -0.17
CA VAL A 60 9.09 0.83 -1.54
C VAL A 60 10.10 0.03 -2.34
N VAL A 61 9.63 -0.69 -3.36
CA VAL A 61 10.47 -1.57 -4.17
C VAL A 61 11.18 -0.80 -5.29
N ASP A 62 12.20 -1.40 -5.92
CA ASP A 62 13.00 -0.73 -6.95
C ASP A 62 12.14 -0.26 -8.12
N THR A 63 11.22 -1.09 -8.61
CA THR A 63 10.26 -0.70 -9.67
C THR A 63 9.35 0.45 -9.24
N GLY A 64 9.10 0.59 -7.94
CA GLY A 64 8.34 1.72 -7.38
C GLY A 64 9.14 3.01 -7.37
N LEU A 65 10.44 2.94 -7.10
CA LEU A 65 11.33 4.10 -7.20
C LEU A 65 11.46 4.57 -8.65
N ASP A 66 11.61 3.64 -9.60
CA ASP A 66 11.64 3.95 -11.03
C ASP A 66 10.31 4.59 -11.48
N ALA A 67 9.17 4.05 -11.04
CA ALA A 67 7.86 4.62 -11.36
C ALA A 67 7.69 6.07 -10.87
N ILE A 68 8.27 6.43 -9.71
CA ILE A 68 8.25 7.81 -9.22
C ILE A 68 9.03 8.74 -10.18
N TRP A 69 10.20 8.31 -10.67
CA TRP A 69 10.95 9.07 -11.65
C TRP A 69 10.23 9.18 -12.98
N ASP A 70 9.62 8.10 -13.47
CA ASP A 70 8.82 8.09 -14.68
C ASP A 70 7.65 9.08 -14.60
N CYS A 71 6.97 9.14 -13.45
CA CYS A 71 5.92 10.14 -13.19
C CYS A 71 6.45 11.58 -13.29
N PHE A 72 7.61 11.87 -12.74
CA PHE A 72 8.24 13.21 -12.86
C PHE A 72 8.61 13.56 -14.32
N MET A 73 8.85 12.55 -15.14
CA MET A 73 9.07 12.72 -16.59
C MET A 73 7.76 12.79 -17.39
N GLY A 74 6.61 12.67 -16.74
CA GLY A 74 5.29 12.82 -17.36
C GLY A 74 4.62 11.50 -17.79
N ASP A 75 5.15 10.34 -17.39
CA ASP A 75 4.49 9.06 -17.65
C ASP A 75 3.29 8.84 -16.71
N THR A 76 2.10 9.13 -17.21
CA THR A 76 0.85 8.99 -16.46
C THR A 76 0.49 7.54 -16.15
N ALA A 77 1.02 6.55 -16.90
CA ALA A 77 0.79 5.13 -16.63
C ALA A 77 1.45 4.67 -15.31
N LYS A 78 2.39 5.48 -14.78
CA LYS A 78 3.09 5.22 -13.51
C LYS A 78 2.46 5.88 -12.29
N VAL A 79 1.35 6.59 -12.45
CA VAL A 79 0.59 7.13 -11.31
C VAL A 79 0.03 5.99 -10.47
N ILE A 80 0.14 6.09 -9.15
CA ILE A 80 -0.43 5.11 -8.20
C ILE A 80 -1.95 5.23 -8.22
N THR A 81 -2.64 4.19 -8.65
CA THR A 81 -4.11 4.16 -8.76
C THR A 81 -4.75 2.91 -8.21
N HIS A 82 -3.97 1.88 -7.90
CA HIS A 82 -4.48 0.59 -7.45
C HIS A 82 -3.81 0.12 -6.17
N MET A 83 -4.57 -0.64 -5.40
CA MET A 83 -4.08 -1.51 -4.35
C MET A 83 -4.23 -2.97 -4.80
N CYS A 84 -3.32 -3.80 -4.38
CA CYS A 84 -3.45 -5.24 -4.46
C CYS A 84 -3.26 -5.89 -3.09
N ALA A 85 -3.91 -7.01 -2.89
CA ALA A 85 -3.77 -7.83 -1.69
C ALA A 85 -3.64 -9.31 -2.08
N GLY A 86 -3.08 -10.09 -1.18
CA GLY A 86 -2.80 -11.50 -1.44
C GLY A 86 -2.56 -12.29 -0.16
N THR A 87 -2.19 -13.55 -0.34
CA THR A 87 -1.98 -14.54 0.73
C THR A 87 -0.51 -14.94 0.90
N GLY A 88 0.41 -14.24 0.25
CA GLY A 88 1.84 -14.50 0.35
C GLY A 88 2.40 -14.12 1.72
N THR A 89 3.40 -14.88 2.18
CA THR A 89 4.02 -14.73 3.50
C THR A 89 5.52 -14.44 3.45
N THR A 90 6.12 -14.47 2.27
CA THR A 90 7.56 -14.16 2.10
C THR A 90 7.80 -12.67 2.37
N ALA A 91 8.79 -12.38 3.19
CA ALA A 91 9.18 -11.01 3.53
C ALA A 91 9.43 -10.16 2.26
N PRO A 92 9.04 -8.87 2.26
CA PRO A 92 9.29 -7.99 1.13
C PRO A 92 10.77 -7.80 0.85
N ALA A 93 11.15 -7.81 -0.44
CA ALA A 93 12.50 -7.52 -0.92
C ALA A 93 12.49 -6.35 -1.90
N ALA A 94 13.59 -5.59 -1.98
CA ALA A 94 13.68 -4.42 -2.86
C ALA A 94 13.45 -4.77 -4.34
N GLY A 95 13.91 -5.93 -4.78
CA GLY A 95 13.72 -6.42 -6.14
C GLY A 95 12.35 -7.03 -6.45
N ASP A 96 11.38 -6.97 -5.54
CA ASP A 96 10.03 -7.49 -5.80
C ASP A 96 9.36 -6.70 -6.92
N THR A 97 8.82 -7.41 -7.90
CA THR A 97 8.07 -6.82 -9.03
C THR A 97 6.57 -7.09 -8.95
N ALA A 98 6.14 -7.99 -8.06
CA ALA A 98 4.76 -8.38 -7.83
C ALA A 98 4.55 -8.87 -6.39
N LEU A 99 3.30 -9.02 -5.97
CA LEU A 99 2.97 -9.80 -4.77
C LEU A 99 3.28 -11.29 -5.01
N GLN A 100 3.61 -12.00 -3.95
CA GLN A 100 3.90 -13.45 -4.03
C GLN A 100 2.67 -14.26 -4.44
N ALA A 101 1.51 -13.95 -3.89
CA ALA A 101 0.26 -14.68 -4.12
C ALA A 101 -0.93 -13.70 -4.16
N GLN A 102 -0.93 -12.82 -5.17
CA GLN A 102 -1.98 -11.82 -5.35
C GLN A 102 -3.33 -12.49 -5.66
N THR A 103 -4.35 -12.16 -4.88
CA THR A 103 -5.72 -12.66 -5.05
C THR A 103 -6.74 -11.55 -5.30
N PHE A 104 -6.38 -10.30 -5.00
CA PHE A 104 -7.30 -9.17 -5.09
C PHE A 104 -6.58 -7.91 -5.61
N THR A 105 -7.31 -7.11 -6.38
CA THR A 105 -6.87 -5.78 -6.84
C THR A 105 -8.06 -4.84 -6.87
N LYS A 106 -7.85 -3.60 -6.46
CA LYS A 106 -8.89 -2.57 -6.46
C LYS A 106 -8.30 -1.19 -6.72
N THR A 107 -9.07 -0.36 -7.43
CA THR A 107 -8.77 1.06 -7.60
C THR A 107 -8.85 1.79 -6.26
N LEU A 108 -7.99 2.78 -6.06
CA LEU A 108 -8.00 3.63 -4.88
C LEU A 108 -9.33 4.37 -4.75
N THR A 109 -9.83 4.47 -3.52
CA THR A 109 -11.03 5.26 -3.20
C THR A 109 -10.71 6.75 -3.19
N SER A 110 -9.54 7.12 -2.68
CA SER A 110 -9.08 8.50 -2.64
C SER A 110 -7.56 8.62 -2.61
N MET A 111 -7.08 9.79 -3.07
CA MET A 111 -5.70 10.22 -2.95
C MET A 111 -5.71 11.66 -2.46
N ASN A 112 -4.90 11.98 -1.45
CA ASN A 112 -4.83 13.32 -0.87
C ASN A 112 -3.41 13.66 -0.42
N ILE A 113 -3.02 14.93 -0.61
CA ILE A 113 -1.81 15.50 -0.03
C ILE A 113 -2.24 16.24 1.24
N ALA A 114 -2.09 15.61 2.40
CA ALA A 114 -2.56 16.15 3.68
C ALA A 114 -1.58 17.15 4.31
N ALA A 115 -0.30 17.07 3.97
CA ALA A 115 0.75 18.00 4.42
C ALA A 115 1.93 17.95 3.44
N THR A 116 2.80 18.95 3.48
CA THR A 116 3.99 19.00 2.64
C THR A 116 4.80 17.69 2.73
N GLY A 117 5.02 17.05 1.60
CA GLY A 117 5.77 15.82 1.48
C GLY A 117 5.05 14.56 1.96
N ASN A 118 3.76 14.63 2.29
CA ASN A 118 2.95 13.47 2.69
C ASN A 118 1.79 13.26 1.73
N MET A 119 1.76 12.13 1.07
CA MET A 119 0.64 11.67 0.25
C MET A 119 -0.07 10.51 0.96
N TYR A 120 -1.39 10.60 1.03
CA TYR A 120 -2.25 9.53 1.53
C TYR A 120 -3.03 8.94 0.38
N VAL A 121 -3.03 7.63 0.27
CA VAL A 121 -3.86 6.87 -0.64
C VAL A 121 -4.75 5.95 0.19
N THR A 122 -6.03 5.93 -0.10
CA THR A 122 -7.01 5.12 0.63
C THR A 122 -7.74 4.21 -0.34
N PHE A 123 -8.01 3.00 0.07
CA PHE A 123 -8.89 2.09 -0.62
C PHE A 123 -9.74 1.34 0.39
N ASP A 124 -10.95 0.99 -0.02
CA ASP A 124 -11.91 0.27 0.80
C ASP A 124 -12.26 -1.05 0.13
N ILE A 125 -12.09 -2.16 0.85
CA ILE A 125 -12.67 -3.44 0.45
C ILE A 125 -14.06 -3.50 1.09
N ILE A 126 -15.09 -3.31 0.26
CA ILE A 126 -16.48 -3.23 0.75
C ILE A 126 -17.06 -4.61 1.08
N PRO A 127 -18.16 -4.69 1.86
CA PRO A 127 -18.88 -5.93 2.11
C PRO A 127 -19.21 -6.67 0.81
N GLY A 128 -18.98 -7.99 0.79
CA GLY A 128 -19.18 -8.83 -0.41
C GLY A 128 -17.96 -8.98 -1.31
N GLU A 129 -16.94 -8.13 -1.19
CA GLU A 129 -15.68 -8.30 -1.91
C GLU A 129 -14.72 -9.18 -1.10
N ALA A 130 -14.01 -10.08 -1.77
CA ALA A 130 -12.95 -10.93 -1.20
C ALA A 130 -13.36 -11.70 0.08
N THR A 131 -14.66 -11.99 0.27
CA THR A 131 -15.20 -12.64 1.45
C THR A 131 -14.57 -14.01 1.67
N GLY A 132 -14.20 -14.31 2.92
CA GLY A 132 -13.55 -15.56 3.30
C GLY A 132 -12.05 -15.63 2.97
N THR A 133 -11.46 -14.55 2.45
CA THR A 133 -10.03 -14.49 2.17
C THR A 133 -9.26 -13.91 3.36
N THR A 134 -8.22 -14.60 3.82
CA THR A 134 -7.27 -14.06 4.80
C THR A 134 -6.10 -13.43 4.07
N PHE A 135 -6.01 -12.11 4.10
CA PHE A 135 -4.92 -11.37 3.49
C PHE A 135 -3.72 -11.31 4.44
N THR A 136 -2.54 -11.63 3.92
CA THR A 136 -1.25 -11.54 4.60
C THR A 136 -0.28 -10.59 3.91
N GLU A 137 -0.52 -10.25 2.64
CA GLU A 137 0.31 -9.31 1.90
C GLU A 137 -0.53 -8.24 1.21
N PHE A 138 0.05 -7.05 1.09
CA PHE A 138 -0.57 -5.88 0.45
C PHE A 138 0.46 -5.13 -0.38
N GLY A 139 0.01 -4.47 -1.44
CA GLY A 139 0.86 -3.65 -2.28
C GLY A 139 0.13 -2.49 -2.94
N LEU A 140 0.90 -1.52 -3.40
CA LEU A 140 0.43 -0.43 -4.24
C LEU A 140 0.91 -0.66 -5.66
N LYS A 141 0.05 -0.37 -6.63
CA LYS A 141 0.33 -0.49 -8.06
C LYS A 141 0.02 0.79 -8.82
N CYS A 142 0.74 0.95 -9.92
CA CYS A 142 0.51 2.02 -10.87
C CYS A 142 -0.76 1.76 -11.72
N GLN A 143 -1.17 2.76 -12.50
CA GLN A 143 -2.32 2.71 -13.38
C GLN A 143 -2.24 1.55 -14.40
N ASN A 144 -1.05 1.20 -14.87
CA ASN A 144 -0.84 0.05 -15.74
C ASN A 144 -1.09 -1.31 -15.07
N THR A 145 -1.39 -1.35 -13.75
CA THR A 145 -1.65 -2.53 -12.91
C THR A 145 -0.50 -3.56 -12.82
N THR A 146 0.56 -3.39 -13.57
CA THR A 146 1.72 -4.30 -13.61
C THR A 146 2.88 -3.83 -12.74
N THR A 147 3.09 -2.51 -12.61
CA THR A 147 4.20 -1.96 -11.82
C THR A 147 3.85 -1.94 -10.34
N LEU A 148 4.55 -2.74 -9.54
CA LEU A 148 4.48 -2.70 -8.08
C LEU A 148 5.29 -1.51 -7.56
N VAL A 149 4.69 -0.72 -6.68
CA VAL A 149 5.34 0.46 -6.08
C VAL A 149 5.84 0.18 -4.68
N ALA A 150 5.04 -0.50 -3.90
CA ALA A 150 5.39 -0.85 -2.52
C ALA A 150 4.74 -2.16 -2.12
N ARG A 151 5.39 -2.87 -1.19
CA ARG A 151 4.91 -4.15 -0.64
C ARG A 151 5.02 -4.17 0.87
N TRP A 152 4.04 -4.81 1.49
CA TRP A 152 4.01 -5.09 2.91
C TRP A 152 3.46 -6.51 3.15
N VAL A 153 4.01 -7.20 4.15
CA VAL A 153 3.58 -8.54 4.57
C VAL A 153 3.42 -8.54 6.09
N ASP A 154 2.33 -9.14 6.55
CA ASP A 154 2.08 -9.41 7.96
C ASP A 154 1.66 -10.87 8.14
N GLY A 155 2.44 -11.60 8.92
CA GLY A 155 2.17 -13.01 9.20
C GLY A 155 0.92 -13.27 10.03
N ALA A 156 0.34 -12.24 10.68
CA ALA A 156 -0.89 -12.38 11.46
C ALA A 156 -2.12 -12.67 10.57
N GLY A 157 -2.13 -12.10 9.36
CA GLY A 157 -3.25 -12.22 8.43
C GLY A 157 -4.50 -11.49 8.90
N TYR A 158 -5.33 -11.05 7.94
CA TYR A 158 -6.58 -10.33 8.18
C TYR A 158 -7.69 -10.97 7.38
N LEU A 159 -8.66 -11.58 8.09
CA LEU A 159 -9.83 -12.21 7.48
C LEU A 159 -10.82 -11.14 7.03
N LYS A 160 -11.21 -11.22 5.76
CA LYS A 160 -12.27 -10.41 5.17
C LYS A 160 -13.61 -11.18 5.16
#